data_97401724850b62c738d75096954768d3
#
_entry.id   97401724850b62c738d75096954768d3
#
_cell.length_a   1.000
_cell.length_b   1.000
_cell.length_c   1.000
_cell.angle_alpha   90.00
_cell.angle_beta   90.00
_cell.angle_gamma   90.00
#
_symmetry.space_group_name_H-M   'P 1'
#
loop_
_entity.id
_entity.type
_entity.pdbx_description
1 polymer ?
#
loop_
_entity_poly.entity_id
_entity_poly.type
_entity_poly.pdbx_seq_one_letter_code
_entity_poly.pdbx_strand_id
1 'polypeptide(L)'
;MKKKEVVYQVFTRLFGNTNTTNKPWGTIEENGVGKFVDFSTEALSEIKDLGVTHIWYTGVPHHAVINDYADYGISNDDPDVVKGRAGSPYAVKDYYNVNPDLATDPSKRLEEFKELIQRTHNAGMKVIIDIVPNHVARNYEGITNPEGVEDFGASDDTSKEYDVNNNFYYIPGEAFKVPEWKDGYLPLGGDNNRLADSKFEEVPAKWTGNGSRLAQPHFNDWYETVKINYGVRPDGAKDFEELPEEYRNKDYKAHFEFWKDKTLPDSWRKFKDITQYWLDFGVDGFRFDMAEMVPVEFWSYLNSNIKMKNPDAFLLAEVYNPDLYRDYIHQGKMDYLYDKVELYDSIKHIMKGYGWTDHIPVVQKGMADIEHHMLHFLENHDEQRIASPDFAGNAQLGKPAMVVSATISTSPTMIYFGQEVGEPGAEDAGFGKPTRTSIFDYIGVPHHQRWVNNKKFDGGQLSEEEKELRDFYKRLLNFTIKSEALMGQYQEIHFYNKDHTEGYDHRVLSYVRWNDNEKLIVISNFDAHKAYSFGLKVPEEVISKWQLKDGKYPLTEALYGELKTNMSISNGQGQVQVELEPLQSYIFKVEN
;
A
#
# COMPACT_ATOMS: atom_id res chain seq x y z
N MET A 1 1.21 -6.51 -24.99
CA MET A 1 1.71 -7.41 -23.94
C MET A 1 1.61 -6.67 -22.62
N LYS A 2 1.05 -7.29 -21.56
CA LYS A 2 0.96 -6.67 -20.22
C LYS A 2 2.38 -6.46 -19.72
N LYS A 3 2.66 -5.28 -19.16
CA LYS A 3 3.95 -4.93 -18.55
C LYS A 3 3.83 -4.93 -17.04
N LYS A 4 4.94 -5.08 -16.35
CA LYS A 4 4.98 -4.95 -14.89
C LYS A 4 4.62 -3.53 -14.46
N GLU A 5 3.86 -3.43 -13.38
CA GLU A 5 3.42 -2.16 -12.82
C GLU A 5 4.23 -1.83 -11.57
N VAL A 6 4.50 -0.55 -11.37
CA VAL A 6 5.21 -0.03 -10.20
C VAL A 6 4.34 1.04 -9.56
N VAL A 7 3.97 0.81 -8.31
CA VAL A 7 3.19 1.75 -7.50
C VAL A 7 4.12 2.54 -6.60
N TYR A 8 4.01 3.87 -6.62
CA TYR A 8 4.67 4.77 -5.69
C TYR A 8 3.63 5.29 -4.71
N GLN A 9 3.67 4.81 -3.47
CA GLN A 9 2.81 5.31 -2.42
C GLN A 9 3.38 6.60 -1.86
N VAL A 10 2.59 7.67 -1.85
CA VAL A 10 2.95 8.94 -1.21
C VAL A 10 1.97 9.25 -0.08
N PHE A 11 2.49 9.69 1.06
CA PHE A 11 1.64 10.30 2.07
C PHE A 11 1.48 11.77 1.73
N THR A 12 0.33 12.16 1.18
CA THR A 12 0.13 13.40 0.43
C THR A 12 0.48 14.64 1.25
N ARG A 13 0.07 14.70 2.53
CA ARG A 13 0.38 15.85 3.40
C ARG A 13 1.85 15.96 3.83
N LEU A 14 2.64 14.89 3.66
CA LEU A 14 4.06 14.89 4.06
C LEU A 14 5.01 15.12 2.89
N PHE A 15 4.60 14.76 1.67
CA PHE A 15 5.47 14.72 0.49
C PHE A 15 6.18 16.02 0.19
N GLY A 16 5.48 17.14 0.10
CA GLY A 16 6.07 18.43 -0.26
C GLY A 16 6.41 19.32 0.95
N ASN A 17 6.26 18.82 2.17
CA ASN A 17 6.56 19.60 3.37
C ASN A 17 8.06 19.83 3.51
N THR A 18 8.48 21.09 3.52
CA THR A 18 9.90 21.51 3.68
C THR A 18 10.21 22.04 5.07
N ASN A 19 9.23 22.08 5.97
CA ASN A 19 9.43 22.52 7.36
C ASN A 19 10.18 21.44 8.15
N THR A 20 11.23 21.81 8.87
CA THR A 20 12.10 20.90 9.63
C THR A 20 11.97 21.03 11.14
N THR A 21 10.95 21.72 11.65
CA THR A 21 10.77 21.97 13.08
C THR A 21 10.51 20.68 13.85
N ASN A 22 9.65 19.81 13.34
CA ASN A 22 9.31 18.51 13.92
C ASN A 22 9.02 18.55 15.43
N LYS A 23 8.23 19.54 15.88
CA LYS A 23 7.79 19.63 17.26
C LYS A 23 6.78 18.51 17.55
N PRO A 24 6.98 17.66 18.58
CA PRO A 24 5.96 16.71 18.99
C PRO A 24 4.63 17.42 19.25
N TRP A 25 3.54 16.90 18.72
CA TRP A 25 2.21 17.52 18.78
C TRP A 25 2.12 18.92 18.14
N GLY A 26 3.05 19.25 17.23
CA GLY A 26 3.09 20.56 16.56
C GLY A 26 1.87 20.81 15.68
N THR A 27 1.45 22.07 15.63
CA THR A 27 0.37 22.52 14.74
C THR A 27 0.84 22.55 13.29
N ILE A 28 -0.09 22.76 12.36
CA ILE A 28 0.23 22.92 10.93
C ILE A 28 1.16 24.12 10.68
N GLU A 29 1.01 25.20 11.46
CA GLU A 29 1.87 26.39 11.39
C GLU A 29 3.28 26.12 11.90
N GLU A 30 3.42 25.28 12.93
CA GLU A 30 4.70 24.92 13.54
C GLU A 30 5.48 23.92 12.68
N ASN A 31 4.82 22.87 12.19
CA ASN A 31 5.47 21.73 11.52
C ASN A 31 5.31 21.72 10.00
N GLY A 32 4.41 22.55 9.47
CA GLY A 32 4.12 22.59 8.04
C GLY A 32 3.28 21.42 7.53
N VAL A 33 2.90 21.50 6.27
CA VAL A 33 2.14 20.48 5.55
C VAL A 33 2.46 20.55 4.06
N GLY A 34 2.47 19.38 3.38
CA GLY A 34 2.51 19.30 1.93
C GLY A 34 1.16 19.63 1.31
N LYS A 35 1.17 20.09 0.07
CA LYS A 35 0.00 20.54 -0.69
C LYS A 35 -0.10 19.80 -2.03
N PHE A 36 -1.28 19.77 -2.62
CA PHE A 36 -1.48 19.24 -3.98
C PHE A 36 -0.56 19.90 -5.01
N VAL A 37 -0.29 21.19 -4.86
CA VAL A 37 0.61 21.94 -5.74
C VAL A 37 2.07 21.50 -5.65
N ASP A 38 2.48 20.87 -4.56
CA ASP A 38 3.84 20.36 -4.39
C ASP A 38 4.17 19.18 -5.32
N PHE A 39 3.15 18.50 -5.81
CA PHE A 39 3.30 17.55 -6.93
C PHE A 39 3.36 18.32 -8.25
N SER A 40 4.41 19.11 -8.40
CA SER A 40 4.67 19.89 -9.60
C SER A 40 5.03 19.00 -10.79
N THR A 41 5.11 19.58 -11.98
CA THR A 41 5.58 18.86 -13.18
C THR A 41 6.98 18.28 -12.98
N GLU A 42 7.86 19.02 -12.31
CA GLU A 42 9.22 18.58 -11.97
C GLU A 42 9.20 17.40 -11.00
N ALA A 43 8.44 17.50 -9.90
CA ALA A 43 8.30 16.41 -8.93
C ALA A 43 7.75 15.13 -9.59
N LEU A 44 6.70 15.25 -10.39
CA LEU A 44 6.09 14.12 -11.09
C LEU A 44 7.01 13.52 -12.15
N SER A 45 7.80 14.35 -12.83
CA SER A 45 8.83 13.90 -13.79
C SER A 45 9.90 13.05 -13.10
N GLU A 46 10.37 13.48 -11.93
CA GLU A 46 11.37 12.75 -11.14
C GLU A 46 10.83 11.44 -10.55
N ILE A 47 9.55 11.41 -10.17
CA ILE A 47 8.87 10.17 -9.76
C ILE A 47 8.74 9.22 -10.97
N LYS A 48 8.35 9.74 -12.12
CA LYS A 48 8.26 8.94 -13.36
C LYS A 48 9.62 8.36 -13.77
N ASP A 49 10.69 9.12 -13.59
CA ASP A 49 12.06 8.73 -13.91
C ASP A 49 12.56 7.54 -13.04
N LEU A 50 11.99 7.32 -11.87
CA LEU A 50 12.20 6.08 -11.09
C LEU A 50 11.64 4.82 -11.77
N GLY A 51 10.80 4.94 -12.78
CA GLY A 51 10.10 3.81 -13.40
C GLY A 51 8.68 3.58 -12.88
N VAL A 52 8.10 4.57 -12.20
CA VAL A 52 6.76 4.50 -11.62
C VAL A 52 5.68 4.54 -12.70
N THR A 53 4.63 3.73 -12.52
CA THR A 53 3.46 3.67 -13.41
C THR A 53 2.19 4.19 -12.77
N HIS A 54 2.08 4.08 -11.43
CA HIS A 54 0.93 4.49 -10.64
C HIS A 54 1.38 5.25 -9.40
N ILE A 55 0.68 6.31 -9.04
CA ILE A 55 0.86 6.97 -7.74
C ILE A 55 -0.37 6.69 -6.88
N TRP A 56 -0.16 6.15 -5.69
CA TRP A 56 -1.18 6.07 -4.67
C TRP A 56 -1.03 7.26 -3.72
N TYR A 57 -1.97 8.20 -3.86
CA TYR A 57 -2.07 9.39 -3.00
C TYR A 57 -2.81 9.02 -1.72
N THR A 58 -2.10 8.71 -0.65
CA THR A 58 -2.66 8.37 0.66
C THR A 58 -3.15 9.64 1.38
N GLY A 59 -4.33 9.57 2.00
CA GLY A 59 -4.88 10.64 2.83
C GLY A 59 -5.59 11.75 2.06
N VAL A 60 -6.03 11.50 0.82
CA VAL A 60 -6.75 12.48 0.00
C VAL A 60 -8.22 12.64 0.41
N PRO A 61 -9.05 11.59 0.62
CA PRO A 61 -10.42 11.78 1.08
C PRO A 61 -10.47 12.61 2.37
N HIS A 62 -11.49 13.47 2.48
CA HIS A 62 -11.64 14.33 3.65
C HIS A 62 -11.88 13.48 4.90
N HIS A 63 -10.89 13.45 5.78
CA HIS A 63 -10.95 12.81 7.09
C HIS A 63 -11.09 13.85 8.21
N ALA A 64 -11.43 13.43 9.41
CA ALA A 64 -11.50 14.31 10.58
C ALA A 64 -10.14 14.99 10.83
N VAL A 65 -10.15 16.31 10.96
CA VAL A 65 -8.98 17.17 11.18
C VAL A 65 -9.23 18.18 12.29
N ILE A 66 -8.17 18.60 12.99
CA ILE A 66 -8.29 19.54 14.12
C ILE A 66 -8.30 21.00 13.66
N ASN A 67 -7.71 21.32 12.53
CA ASN A 67 -7.67 22.69 12.03
C ASN A 67 -9.07 23.23 11.79
N ASP A 68 -9.26 24.52 12.06
CA ASP A 68 -10.51 25.21 11.89
C ASP A 68 -10.73 25.60 10.42
N TYR A 69 -11.74 25.01 9.81
CA TYR A 69 -12.21 25.32 8.45
C TYR A 69 -13.67 25.77 8.42
N ALA A 70 -14.17 26.32 9.55
CA ALA A 70 -15.57 26.78 9.64
C ALA A 70 -15.92 27.84 8.59
N ASP A 71 -14.99 28.71 8.23
CA ASP A 71 -15.16 29.71 7.17
C ASP A 71 -15.39 29.09 5.77
N TYR A 72 -15.07 27.80 5.62
CA TYR A 72 -15.30 27.01 4.39
C TYR A 72 -16.50 26.06 4.50
N GLY A 73 -17.33 26.23 5.54
CA GLY A 73 -18.52 25.40 5.78
C GLY A 73 -18.22 24.01 6.35
N ILE A 74 -17.00 23.76 6.84
CA ILE A 74 -16.59 22.50 7.45
C ILE A 74 -16.74 22.62 8.97
N SER A 75 -17.48 21.71 9.60
CA SER A 75 -17.61 21.65 11.06
C SER A 75 -16.29 21.26 11.70
N ASN A 76 -16.00 21.83 12.88
CA ASN A 76 -14.82 21.47 13.68
C ASN A 76 -14.95 20.06 14.23
N ASP A 77 -13.88 19.27 14.13
CA ASP A 77 -13.81 17.94 14.71
C ASP A 77 -13.33 18.00 16.17
N ASP A 78 -13.83 17.05 16.96
CA ASP A 78 -13.58 16.98 18.39
C ASP A 78 -12.29 16.19 18.65
N PRO A 79 -11.28 16.81 19.33
CA PRO A 79 -10.02 16.13 19.62
C PRO A 79 -10.15 14.85 20.47
N ASP A 80 -11.23 14.71 21.23
CA ASP A 80 -11.48 13.50 22.03
C ASP A 80 -11.82 12.27 21.17
N VAL A 81 -12.13 12.46 19.87
CA VAL A 81 -12.38 11.41 18.89
C VAL A 81 -11.56 11.59 17.60
N VAL A 82 -10.40 12.22 17.69
CA VAL A 82 -9.43 12.37 16.60
C VAL A 82 -8.05 11.91 17.09
N LYS A 83 -7.35 11.10 16.29
CA LYS A 83 -5.99 10.64 16.60
C LYS A 83 -4.94 11.59 16.07
N GLY A 84 -4.01 12.01 16.95
CA GLY A 84 -2.98 12.97 16.60
C GLY A 84 -3.51 14.37 16.34
N ARG A 85 -2.65 15.27 15.86
CA ARG A 85 -3.03 16.64 15.54
C ARG A 85 -3.58 16.78 14.11
N ALA A 86 -3.09 15.97 13.21
CA ALA A 86 -3.49 16.00 11.80
C ALA A 86 -4.64 15.05 11.47
N GLY A 87 -5.06 14.23 12.42
CA GLY A 87 -6.11 13.23 12.24
C GLY A 87 -5.68 11.98 11.45
N SER A 88 -6.46 10.92 11.59
CA SER A 88 -6.26 9.68 10.84
C SER A 88 -6.83 9.79 9.44
N PRO A 89 -6.06 9.48 8.38
CA PRO A 89 -6.59 9.41 7.01
C PRO A 89 -7.66 8.33 6.85
N TYR A 90 -7.78 7.42 7.81
CA TYR A 90 -8.74 6.31 7.85
C TYR A 90 -10.00 6.61 8.67
N ALA A 91 -10.13 7.81 9.23
CA ALA A 91 -11.37 8.34 9.82
C ALA A 91 -12.03 9.30 8.82
N VAL A 92 -12.55 8.76 7.70
CA VAL A 92 -13.13 9.58 6.63
C VAL A 92 -14.41 10.25 7.11
N LYS A 93 -14.47 11.58 6.94
CA LYS A 93 -15.59 12.43 7.34
C LYS A 93 -16.53 12.76 6.19
N ASP A 94 -16.01 12.87 4.97
CA ASP A 94 -16.79 13.19 3.78
C ASP A 94 -16.15 12.54 2.54
N TYR A 95 -16.81 11.53 1.98
CA TYR A 95 -16.31 10.79 0.83
C TYR A 95 -16.40 11.53 -0.51
N TYR A 96 -17.20 12.60 -0.59
CA TYR A 96 -17.32 13.40 -1.81
C TYR A 96 -16.42 14.64 -1.79
N ASN A 97 -15.44 14.64 -0.89
CA ASN A 97 -14.57 15.77 -0.63
C ASN A 97 -13.12 15.31 -0.41
N VAL A 98 -12.21 16.27 -0.40
CA VAL A 98 -10.79 16.03 -0.13
C VAL A 98 -10.35 16.79 1.11
N ASN A 99 -9.27 16.30 1.75
CA ASN A 99 -8.70 16.90 2.93
C ASN A 99 -8.31 18.38 2.67
N PRO A 100 -8.92 19.35 3.39
CA PRO A 100 -8.67 20.78 3.18
C PRO A 100 -7.23 21.19 3.51
N ASP A 101 -6.50 20.46 4.36
CA ASP A 101 -5.09 20.71 4.65
C ASP A 101 -4.22 20.65 3.38
N LEU A 102 -4.62 19.87 2.37
CA LEU A 102 -3.84 19.61 1.16
C LEU A 102 -3.97 20.71 0.10
N ALA A 103 -4.97 21.57 0.21
CA ALA A 103 -5.20 22.64 -0.74
C ALA A 103 -4.42 23.91 -0.35
N THR A 104 -3.97 24.65 -1.36
CA THR A 104 -3.43 26.00 -1.16
C THR A 104 -4.57 26.96 -0.82
N ASP A 105 -5.71 26.82 -1.49
CA ASP A 105 -6.96 27.49 -1.20
C ASP A 105 -8.02 26.44 -0.84
N PRO A 106 -8.39 26.30 0.46
CA PRO A 106 -9.38 25.30 0.87
C PRO A 106 -10.74 25.42 0.16
N SER A 107 -11.11 26.59 -0.32
CA SER A 107 -12.34 26.78 -1.12
C SER A 107 -12.28 26.10 -2.49
N LYS A 108 -11.08 25.86 -3.02
CA LYS A 108 -10.80 25.23 -4.31
C LYS A 108 -10.21 23.82 -4.22
N ARG A 109 -10.28 23.21 -3.05
CA ARG A 109 -9.61 21.93 -2.78
C ARG A 109 -9.93 20.81 -3.77
N LEU A 110 -11.18 20.71 -4.22
CA LEU A 110 -11.58 19.72 -5.23
C LEU A 110 -11.02 20.06 -6.62
N GLU A 111 -10.97 21.32 -6.98
CA GLU A 111 -10.37 21.79 -8.24
C GLU A 111 -8.86 21.51 -8.23
N GLU A 112 -8.16 21.84 -7.13
CA GLU A 112 -6.72 21.59 -6.98
C GLU A 112 -6.40 20.09 -7.07
N PHE A 113 -7.25 19.23 -6.50
CA PHE A 113 -7.05 17.77 -6.63
C PHE A 113 -7.31 17.30 -8.07
N LYS A 114 -8.32 17.82 -8.74
CA LYS A 114 -8.58 17.51 -10.15
C LYS A 114 -7.41 17.91 -11.05
N GLU A 115 -6.81 19.07 -10.78
CA GLU A 115 -5.60 19.52 -11.48
C GLU A 115 -4.41 18.60 -11.19
N LEU A 116 -4.25 18.08 -9.95
CA LEU A 116 -3.24 17.10 -9.63
C LEU A 116 -3.42 15.79 -10.41
N ILE A 117 -4.64 15.28 -10.51
CA ILE A 117 -4.94 14.11 -11.34
C ILE A 117 -4.49 14.35 -12.78
N GLN A 118 -4.83 15.50 -13.35
CA GLN A 118 -4.45 15.85 -14.72
C GLN A 118 -2.93 15.96 -14.89
N ARG A 119 -2.22 16.58 -13.93
CA ARG A 119 -0.74 16.62 -13.98
C ARG A 119 -0.12 15.24 -13.92
N THR A 120 -0.67 14.35 -13.08
CA THR A 120 -0.20 12.96 -12.95
C THR A 120 -0.41 12.19 -14.27
N HIS A 121 -1.58 12.34 -14.90
CA HIS A 121 -1.85 11.75 -16.20
C HIS A 121 -0.93 12.31 -17.30
N ASN A 122 -0.69 13.62 -17.30
CA ASN A 122 0.24 14.25 -18.25
C ASN A 122 1.68 13.76 -18.10
N ALA A 123 2.08 13.36 -16.90
CA ALA A 123 3.37 12.71 -16.63
C ALA A 123 3.37 11.21 -17.02
N GLY A 124 2.29 10.66 -17.55
CA GLY A 124 2.17 9.27 -17.97
C GLY A 124 2.04 8.28 -16.82
N MET A 125 1.42 8.69 -15.71
CA MET A 125 1.14 7.85 -14.54
C MET A 125 -0.35 7.86 -14.22
N LYS A 126 -0.82 6.83 -13.53
CA LYS A 126 -2.21 6.67 -13.08
C LYS A 126 -2.34 7.03 -11.60
N VAL A 127 -3.57 7.34 -11.18
CA VAL A 127 -3.90 7.81 -9.83
C VAL A 127 -4.71 6.77 -9.08
N ILE A 128 -4.25 6.43 -7.86
CA ILE A 128 -4.95 5.57 -6.91
C ILE A 128 -5.23 6.38 -5.65
N ILE A 129 -6.42 6.24 -5.06
CA ILE A 129 -6.77 6.77 -3.73
C ILE A 129 -7.30 5.68 -2.82
N ASP A 130 -7.32 5.95 -1.50
CA ASP A 130 -7.92 5.06 -0.51
C ASP A 130 -9.45 5.16 -0.52
N ILE A 131 -10.09 4.01 -0.32
CA ILE A 131 -11.48 3.89 0.16
C ILE A 131 -11.45 3.00 1.41
N VAL A 132 -12.17 3.41 2.45
CA VAL A 132 -12.19 2.78 3.78
C VAL A 132 -13.59 2.26 4.09
N PRO A 133 -14.02 1.12 3.52
CA PRO A 133 -15.41 0.70 3.65
C PRO A 133 -15.79 0.18 5.04
N ASN A 134 -14.83 -0.34 5.80
CA ASN A 134 -15.13 -0.95 7.09
C ASN A 134 -15.67 0.05 8.12
N HIS A 135 -15.24 1.31 8.06
CA HIS A 135 -15.57 2.34 9.07
C HIS A 135 -15.46 3.75 8.49
N VAL A 136 -16.06 4.71 9.19
CA VAL A 136 -15.95 6.14 8.91
C VAL A 136 -15.72 6.91 10.22
N ALA A 137 -15.40 8.21 10.15
CA ALA A 137 -15.31 9.07 11.33
C ALA A 137 -16.63 9.08 12.12
N ARG A 138 -16.56 9.23 13.45
CA ARG A 138 -17.77 9.33 14.28
C ARG A 138 -18.66 10.51 13.88
N ASN A 139 -18.06 11.62 13.50
CA ASN A 139 -18.75 12.78 12.96
C ASN A 139 -18.70 12.78 11.42
N TYR A 140 -19.31 11.76 10.78
CA TYR A 140 -19.44 11.75 9.32
C TYR A 140 -20.42 12.83 8.88
N GLU A 141 -19.99 13.74 8.02
CA GLU A 141 -20.75 14.88 7.52
C GLU A 141 -20.31 15.26 6.11
N GLY A 142 -21.13 14.95 5.12
CA GLY A 142 -20.90 15.34 3.75
C GLY A 142 -21.41 16.76 3.46
N ILE A 143 -20.53 17.63 2.98
CA ILE A 143 -20.90 19.01 2.61
C ILE A 143 -20.85 19.25 1.09
N THR A 144 -20.31 18.29 0.35
CA THR A 144 -20.19 18.33 -1.11
C THR A 144 -20.91 17.16 -1.79
N ASN A 145 -21.87 16.57 -1.12
CA ASN A 145 -22.65 15.45 -1.65
C ASN A 145 -23.31 15.85 -2.98
N PRO A 146 -23.34 14.99 -3.99
CA PRO A 146 -24.18 15.15 -5.17
C PRO A 146 -25.66 15.30 -4.79
N GLU A 147 -26.45 15.93 -5.66
CA GLU A 147 -27.89 16.10 -5.43
C GLU A 147 -28.58 14.75 -5.17
N GLY A 148 -29.36 14.67 -4.08
CA GLY A 148 -30.10 13.48 -3.68
C GLY A 148 -29.27 12.41 -2.94
N VAL A 149 -28.00 12.67 -2.66
CA VAL A 149 -27.15 11.78 -1.87
C VAL A 149 -27.23 12.14 -0.38
N GLU A 150 -27.62 11.18 0.43
CA GLU A 150 -27.68 11.29 1.89
C GLU A 150 -26.40 10.77 2.54
N ASP A 151 -26.03 11.37 3.67
CA ASP A 151 -24.92 10.90 4.49
C ASP A 151 -25.15 9.50 5.04
N PHE A 152 -24.07 8.82 5.42
CA PHE A 152 -24.16 7.59 6.20
C PHE A 152 -24.90 7.87 7.52
N GLY A 153 -25.90 7.04 7.84
CA GLY A 153 -26.69 7.14 9.06
C GLY A 153 -27.85 8.12 9.02
N ALA A 154 -28.01 8.94 7.96
CA ALA A 154 -29.06 9.97 7.89
C ALA A 154 -30.48 9.40 7.99
N SER A 155 -30.71 8.22 7.45
CA SER A 155 -32.01 7.52 7.43
C SER A 155 -32.05 6.31 8.38
N ASP A 156 -31.07 6.15 9.28
CA ASP A 156 -30.99 4.99 10.18
C ASP A 156 -32.08 5.00 11.27
N ASP A 157 -32.66 3.85 11.55
CA ASP A 157 -33.50 3.62 12.73
C ASP A 157 -32.61 3.37 13.97
N THR A 158 -32.30 4.45 14.66
CA THR A 158 -31.41 4.44 15.84
C THR A 158 -32.01 3.77 17.09
N SER A 159 -33.29 3.40 17.05
CA SER A 159 -33.94 2.66 18.13
C SER A 159 -33.57 1.17 18.17
N LYS A 160 -32.94 0.67 17.09
CA LYS A 160 -32.53 -0.72 16.91
C LYS A 160 -31.02 -0.85 16.95
N GLU A 161 -30.52 -1.96 17.52
CA GLU A 161 -29.11 -2.32 17.40
C GLU A 161 -28.71 -2.54 15.95
N TYR A 162 -29.59 -3.16 15.17
CA TYR A 162 -29.39 -3.54 13.78
C TYR A 162 -30.68 -3.40 12.96
N ASP A 163 -30.54 -2.90 11.76
CA ASP A 163 -31.49 -3.04 10.67
C ASP A 163 -30.70 -3.20 9.36
N VAL A 164 -31.18 -4.01 8.41
CA VAL A 164 -30.44 -4.29 7.16
C VAL A 164 -30.09 -3.04 6.35
N ASN A 165 -30.91 -1.99 6.45
CA ASN A 165 -30.72 -0.73 5.76
C ASN A 165 -30.07 0.37 6.62
N ASN A 166 -29.85 0.12 7.92
CA ASN A 166 -29.04 1.03 8.72
C ASN A 166 -27.58 0.99 8.24
N ASN A 167 -26.95 2.14 8.18
CA ASN A 167 -25.53 2.25 7.82
C ASN A 167 -24.61 1.91 9.01
N PHE A 168 -25.11 2.03 10.24
CA PHE A 168 -24.37 1.76 11.46
C PHE A 168 -25.06 0.74 12.34
N TYR A 169 -24.30 0.18 13.29
CA TYR A 169 -24.83 -0.55 14.44
C TYR A 169 -24.90 0.38 15.64
N TYR A 170 -25.98 0.29 16.41
CA TYR A 170 -26.22 1.15 17.57
C TYR A 170 -26.23 0.36 18.88
N ILE A 171 -26.09 1.09 19.99
CA ILE A 171 -26.27 0.60 21.36
C ILE A 171 -27.46 1.36 21.94
N PRO A 172 -28.71 0.85 21.71
CA PRO A 172 -29.91 1.60 22.07
C PRO A 172 -29.97 1.93 23.56
N GLY A 173 -30.29 3.19 23.87
CA GLY A 173 -30.43 3.67 25.24
C GLY A 173 -29.13 4.07 25.95
N GLU A 174 -27.98 3.92 25.31
CA GLU A 174 -26.70 4.33 25.87
C GLU A 174 -26.07 5.47 25.07
N ALA A 175 -25.49 6.45 25.76
CA ALA A 175 -24.69 7.51 25.13
C ALA A 175 -23.22 7.08 25.03
N PHE A 176 -22.57 7.48 23.96
CA PHE A 176 -21.12 7.31 23.80
C PHE A 176 -20.36 8.04 24.91
N LYS A 177 -19.28 7.42 25.38
CA LYS A 177 -18.31 8.01 26.29
C LYS A 177 -16.91 7.84 25.71
N VAL A 178 -16.12 8.90 25.75
CA VAL A 178 -14.70 8.82 25.35
C VAL A 178 -13.98 7.76 26.18
N PRO A 179 -12.95 7.09 25.63
CA PRO A 179 -12.15 6.12 26.36
C PRO A 179 -11.48 6.74 27.59
N GLU A 180 -11.20 5.93 28.60
CA GLU A 180 -10.26 6.32 29.64
C GLU A 180 -8.85 6.41 29.04
N TRP A 181 -8.24 7.61 29.13
CA TRP A 181 -6.88 7.84 28.63
C TRP A 181 -5.87 7.07 29.46
N LYS A 182 -4.87 6.46 28.80
CA LYS A 182 -3.83 5.64 29.42
C LYS A 182 -2.44 6.14 29.10
N ASP A 183 -1.46 5.72 29.88
CA ASP A 183 -0.04 5.96 29.67
C ASP A 183 0.33 7.45 29.54
N GLY A 184 -0.42 8.33 30.21
CA GLY A 184 -0.21 9.78 30.15
C GLY A 184 -0.68 10.44 28.84
N TYR A 185 -1.38 9.70 27.99
CA TYR A 185 -1.98 10.27 26.78
C TYR A 185 -3.01 11.35 27.14
N LEU A 186 -2.96 12.43 26.40
CA LEU A 186 -3.98 13.47 26.39
C LEU A 186 -4.24 13.89 24.94
N PRO A 187 -5.49 14.15 24.54
CA PRO A 187 -5.78 14.72 23.23
C PRO A 187 -4.90 15.95 22.95
N LEU A 188 -4.35 16.04 21.74
CA LEU A 188 -3.44 17.11 21.30
C LEU A 188 -2.18 17.28 22.18
N GLY A 189 -1.74 16.22 22.87
CA GLY A 189 -0.62 16.30 23.82
C GLY A 189 -0.90 17.15 25.05
N GLY A 190 -2.16 17.45 25.34
CA GLY A 190 -2.61 18.29 26.45
C GLY A 190 -2.68 19.79 26.15
N ASP A 191 -2.53 20.18 24.88
CA ASP A 191 -2.74 21.58 24.47
C ASP A 191 -4.20 22.00 24.70
N ASN A 192 -4.38 23.27 25.05
CA ASN A 192 -5.70 23.82 25.34
C ASN A 192 -6.57 23.89 24.05
N ASN A 193 -7.67 23.14 24.04
CA ASN A 193 -8.67 23.21 23.01
C ASN A 193 -10.06 23.14 23.68
N ARG A 194 -10.99 23.99 23.25
CA ARG A 194 -12.33 24.09 23.88
C ARG A 194 -13.17 22.81 23.73
N LEU A 195 -12.85 21.96 22.73
CA LEU A 195 -13.54 20.69 22.47
C LEU A 195 -12.83 19.49 23.11
N ALA A 196 -11.59 19.64 23.62
CA ALA A 196 -10.88 18.61 24.36
C ALA A 196 -11.35 18.62 25.83
N ASP A 197 -12.61 18.27 26.07
CA ASP A 197 -13.27 18.33 27.38
C ASP A 197 -13.69 16.95 27.92
N SER A 198 -13.18 15.88 27.30
CA SER A 198 -13.50 14.48 27.59
C SER A 198 -14.97 14.12 27.34
N LYS A 199 -15.63 14.78 26.41
CA LYS A 199 -17.01 14.54 26.01
C LYS A 199 -17.13 14.52 24.51
N PHE A 200 -18.04 13.69 24.02
CA PHE A 200 -18.48 13.68 22.63
C PHE A 200 -19.95 13.29 22.58
N GLU A 201 -20.78 14.11 21.94
CA GLU A 201 -22.23 13.86 21.86
C GLU A 201 -22.55 12.86 20.75
N GLU A 202 -22.88 11.62 21.15
CA GLU A 202 -23.39 10.57 20.26
C GLU A 202 -24.41 9.74 21.04
N VAL A 203 -25.69 9.87 20.70
CA VAL A 203 -26.81 9.18 21.39
C VAL A 203 -27.79 8.67 20.34
N PRO A 204 -28.04 7.36 20.26
CA PRO A 204 -27.31 6.29 20.94
C PRO A 204 -25.88 6.13 20.43
N ALA A 205 -25.02 5.54 21.25
CA ALA A 205 -23.66 5.19 20.84
C ALA A 205 -23.68 4.23 19.65
N LYS A 206 -22.67 4.34 18.78
CA LYS A 206 -22.44 3.44 17.65
C LYS A 206 -21.33 2.44 17.98
N TRP A 207 -21.35 1.28 17.35
CA TRP A 207 -20.20 0.36 17.43
C TRP A 207 -18.96 1.01 16.87
N THR A 208 -17.83 0.81 17.54
CA THR A 208 -16.52 1.32 17.13
C THR A 208 -16.02 0.61 15.87
N GLY A 209 -15.21 1.26 15.07
CA GLY A 209 -14.75 0.78 13.76
C GLY A 209 -14.13 -0.63 13.75
N ASN A 210 -13.46 -1.02 14.84
CA ASN A 210 -12.95 -2.39 15.01
C ASN A 210 -14.00 -3.42 15.48
N GLY A 211 -15.27 -3.01 15.60
CA GLY A 211 -16.38 -3.87 16.00
C GLY A 211 -16.64 -3.93 17.51
N SER A 212 -15.99 -3.09 18.32
CA SER A 212 -16.30 -2.97 19.75
C SER A 212 -17.74 -2.49 19.96
N ARG A 213 -18.50 -3.21 20.81
CA ARG A 213 -19.92 -2.97 21.13
C ARG A 213 -20.10 -2.22 22.44
N LEU A 214 -19.06 -1.54 22.90
CA LEU A 214 -19.08 -0.79 24.17
C LEU A 214 -19.41 0.68 23.90
N ALA A 215 -20.35 1.24 24.65
CA ALA A 215 -20.65 2.68 24.63
C ALA A 215 -19.43 3.51 25.09
N GLN A 216 -18.58 2.94 25.95
CA GLN A 216 -17.25 3.44 26.26
C GLN A 216 -16.21 2.44 25.76
N PRO A 217 -15.65 2.62 24.54
CA PRO A 217 -14.63 1.73 24.01
C PRO A 217 -13.33 1.84 24.84
N HIS A 218 -12.45 0.84 24.69
CA HIS A 218 -11.13 0.89 25.28
C HIS A 218 -10.22 1.86 24.51
N PHE A 219 -9.18 2.38 25.16
CA PHE A 219 -8.19 3.27 24.54
C PHE A 219 -7.54 2.68 23.28
N ASN A 220 -7.35 1.37 23.24
CA ASN A 220 -6.78 0.67 22.09
C ASN A 220 -7.80 0.31 20.99
N ASP A 221 -9.08 0.57 21.20
CA ASP A 221 -10.08 0.46 20.14
C ASP A 221 -9.93 1.63 19.14
N TRP A 222 -10.55 1.48 17.97
CA TRP A 222 -10.53 2.55 16.97
C TRP A 222 -11.62 3.60 17.29
N TYR A 223 -11.52 4.19 18.49
CA TYR A 223 -12.56 5.03 19.09
C TYR A 223 -12.94 6.27 18.26
N GLU A 224 -12.05 6.69 17.36
CA GLU A 224 -12.27 7.79 16.42
C GLU A 224 -13.18 7.42 15.24
N THR A 225 -13.56 6.16 15.12
CA THR A 225 -14.34 5.63 13.99
C THR A 225 -15.57 4.84 14.44
N VAL A 226 -16.52 4.69 13.52
CA VAL A 226 -17.73 3.87 13.68
C VAL A 226 -17.82 2.81 12.60
N LYS A 227 -18.27 1.62 12.98
CA LYS A 227 -18.41 0.46 12.10
C LYS A 227 -19.55 0.66 11.11
N ILE A 228 -19.29 0.42 9.83
CA ILE A 228 -20.30 0.35 8.78
C ILE A 228 -21.02 -1.01 8.81
N ASN A 229 -22.33 -0.98 8.66
CA ASN A 229 -23.18 -2.16 8.57
C ASN A 229 -23.39 -2.55 7.10
N TYR A 230 -23.00 -3.77 6.78
CA TYR A 230 -23.15 -4.37 5.44
C TYR A 230 -24.29 -5.39 5.34
N GLY A 231 -25.25 -5.36 6.26
CA GLY A 231 -26.33 -6.37 6.32
C GLY A 231 -25.90 -7.66 7.01
N VAL A 232 -24.88 -7.58 7.88
CA VAL A 232 -24.46 -8.67 8.75
C VAL A 232 -25.03 -8.42 10.14
N ARG A 233 -25.86 -9.33 10.64
CA ARG A 233 -26.48 -9.22 11.97
C ARG A 233 -25.44 -9.37 13.08
N PRO A 234 -25.72 -8.88 14.29
CA PRO A 234 -24.84 -9.05 15.46
C PRO A 234 -24.47 -10.51 15.79
N ASP A 235 -25.29 -11.47 15.39
CA ASP A 235 -25.02 -12.91 15.52
C ASP A 235 -24.24 -13.53 14.36
N GLY A 236 -23.88 -12.71 13.33
CA GLY A 236 -23.14 -13.12 12.16
C GLY A 236 -23.99 -13.59 10.98
N ALA A 237 -25.34 -13.67 11.13
CA ALA A 237 -26.22 -14.00 10.01
C ALA A 237 -26.22 -12.87 8.96
N LYS A 238 -26.35 -13.24 7.69
CA LYS A 238 -26.32 -12.31 6.54
C LYS A 238 -27.75 -12.06 6.05
N ASP A 239 -28.10 -10.81 5.83
CA ASP A 239 -29.39 -10.37 5.24
C ASP A 239 -29.23 -9.95 3.76
N PHE A 240 -28.36 -10.63 3.04
CA PHE A 240 -28.17 -10.50 1.59
C PHE A 240 -27.91 -11.89 0.99
N GLU A 241 -28.05 -11.98 -0.33
CA GLU A 241 -27.85 -13.25 -1.06
C GLU A 241 -26.40 -13.68 -1.02
N GLU A 242 -26.14 -14.97 -0.76
CA GLU A 242 -24.81 -15.54 -0.86
C GLU A 242 -24.42 -15.71 -2.34
N LEU A 243 -23.15 -15.43 -2.65
CA LEU A 243 -22.61 -15.64 -3.99
C LEU A 243 -22.34 -17.13 -4.21
N PRO A 244 -22.96 -17.78 -5.23
CA PRO A 244 -22.71 -19.20 -5.52
C PRO A 244 -21.23 -19.49 -5.79
N GLU A 245 -20.73 -20.64 -5.32
CA GLU A 245 -19.32 -21.03 -5.43
C GLU A 245 -18.79 -21.02 -6.89
N GLU A 246 -19.64 -21.36 -7.84
CA GLU A 246 -19.28 -21.33 -9.27
C GLU A 246 -18.86 -19.96 -9.80
N TYR A 247 -19.22 -18.87 -9.09
CA TYR A 247 -18.83 -17.51 -9.47
C TYR A 247 -17.35 -17.23 -9.25
N ARG A 248 -16.62 -18.05 -8.51
CA ARG A 248 -15.15 -17.97 -8.44
C ARG A 248 -14.49 -17.92 -9.80
N ASN A 249 -15.00 -18.69 -10.74
CA ASN A 249 -14.43 -18.84 -12.08
C ASN A 249 -15.08 -17.94 -13.13
N LYS A 250 -16.06 -17.12 -12.73
CA LYS A 250 -16.73 -16.18 -13.63
C LYS A 250 -16.04 -14.81 -13.62
N ASP A 251 -16.17 -14.09 -14.73
CA ASP A 251 -15.64 -12.72 -14.86
C ASP A 251 -16.51 -11.69 -14.12
N TYR A 252 -16.02 -10.46 -14.03
CA TYR A 252 -16.74 -9.38 -13.36
C TYR A 252 -18.10 -9.05 -13.99
N LYS A 253 -18.32 -9.34 -15.28
CA LYS A 253 -19.60 -9.10 -15.96
C LYS A 253 -20.67 -10.04 -15.43
N ALA A 254 -20.33 -11.32 -15.23
CA ALA A 254 -21.23 -12.29 -14.62
C ALA A 254 -21.58 -11.90 -13.18
N HIS A 255 -20.61 -11.43 -12.38
CA HIS A 255 -20.86 -10.93 -11.04
C HIS A 255 -21.78 -9.69 -11.04
N PHE A 256 -21.56 -8.74 -11.93
CA PHE A 256 -22.42 -7.58 -12.10
C PHE A 256 -23.89 -7.99 -12.42
N GLU A 257 -24.09 -8.91 -13.36
CA GLU A 257 -25.43 -9.39 -13.72
C GLU A 257 -26.10 -10.14 -12.56
N PHE A 258 -25.32 -10.90 -11.74
CA PHE A 258 -25.85 -11.58 -10.56
C PHE A 258 -26.46 -10.58 -9.54
N TRP A 259 -25.75 -9.48 -9.27
CA TRP A 259 -26.18 -8.51 -8.27
C TRP A 259 -27.25 -7.53 -8.73
N LYS A 260 -27.46 -7.40 -10.04
CA LYS A 260 -28.34 -6.39 -10.67
C LYS A 260 -29.77 -6.40 -10.14
N ASP A 261 -30.33 -7.57 -9.91
CA ASP A 261 -31.72 -7.76 -9.49
C ASP A 261 -31.86 -8.14 -8.01
N LYS A 262 -30.79 -8.06 -7.23
CA LYS A 262 -30.80 -8.42 -5.81
C LYS A 262 -31.17 -7.24 -4.93
N THR A 263 -31.82 -7.55 -3.80
CA THR A 263 -32.01 -6.56 -2.73
C THR A 263 -30.70 -6.40 -1.98
N LEU A 264 -30.19 -5.17 -1.93
CA LEU A 264 -28.88 -4.86 -1.36
C LEU A 264 -29.03 -3.94 -0.14
N PRO A 265 -28.25 -4.13 0.92
CA PRO A 265 -28.14 -3.17 2.01
C PRO A 265 -27.80 -1.76 1.51
N ASP A 266 -28.25 -0.73 2.19
CA ASP A 266 -28.05 0.65 1.76
C ASP A 266 -26.57 1.05 1.65
N SER A 267 -25.73 0.59 2.58
CA SER A 267 -24.28 0.87 2.56
C SER A 267 -23.59 0.39 1.28
N TRP A 268 -24.07 -0.71 0.67
CA TRP A 268 -23.50 -1.21 -0.58
C TRP A 268 -23.70 -0.20 -1.72
N ARG A 269 -24.92 0.35 -1.81
CA ARG A 269 -25.26 1.36 -2.85
C ARG A 269 -24.47 2.64 -2.64
N LYS A 270 -24.35 3.10 -1.39
CA LYS A 270 -23.56 4.31 -1.06
C LYS A 270 -22.10 4.18 -1.50
N PHE A 271 -21.42 3.06 -1.19
CA PHE A 271 -20.04 2.85 -1.62
C PHE A 271 -19.90 2.69 -3.14
N LYS A 272 -20.86 2.04 -3.79
CA LYS A 272 -20.87 2.02 -5.27
C LYS A 272 -20.91 3.46 -5.81
N ASP A 273 -21.80 4.29 -5.32
CA ASP A 273 -21.94 5.67 -5.81
C ASP A 273 -20.69 6.52 -5.53
N ILE A 274 -20.05 6.34 -4.36
CA ILE A 274 -18.77 6.98 -4.02
C ILE A 274 -17.69 6.58 -5.02
N THR A 275 -17.53 5.28 -5.30
CA THR A 275 -16.49 4.83 -6.24
C THR A 275 -16.77 5.27 -7.67
N GLN A 276 -18.04 5.31 -8.09
CA GLN A 276 -18.44 5.84 -9.40
C GLN A 276 -18.12 7.33 -9.52
N TYR A 277 -18.38 8.12 -8.48
CA TYR A 277 -18.03 9.54 -8.42
C TYR A 277 -16.53 9.77 -8.63
N TRP A 278 -15.66 9.03 -7.92
CA TRP A 278 -14.23 9.23 -8.05
C TRP A 278 -13.67 8.74 -9.39
N LEU A 279 -14.24 7.69 -9.99
CA LEU A 279 -13.90 7.30 -11.36
C LEU A 279 -14.29 8.41 -12.37
N ASP A 280 -15.47 9.03 -12.23
CA ASP A 280 -15.87 10.18 -13.05
C ASP A 280 -15.00 11.41 -12.80
N PHE A 281 -14.49 11.55 -11.59
CA PHE A 281 -13.56 12.62 -11.22
C PHE A 281 -12.18 12.46 -11.89
N GLY A 282 -11.82 11.25 -12.30
CA GLY A 282 -10.58 10.93 -13.03
C GLY A 282 -9.62 10.01 -12.30
N VAL A 283 -10.00 9.46 -11.15
CA VAL A 283 -9.20 8.46 -10.43
C VAL A 283 -9.17 7.14 -11.20
N ASP A 284 -8.01 6.47 -11.28
CA ASP A 284 -7.81 5.26 -12.07
C ASP A 284 -7.95 3.98 -11.25
N GLY A 285 -8.05 4.07 -9.94
CA GLY A 285 -8.17 2.90 -9.09
C GLY A 285 -8.20 3.23 -7.60
N PHE A 286 -8.36 2.19 -6.81
CA PHE A 286 -8.55 2.30 -5.37
C PHE A 286 -7.67 1.32 -4.60
N ARG A 287 -7.22 1.76 -3.43
CA ARG A 287 -6.75 0.87 -2.37
C ARG A 287 -7.83 0.78 -1.31
N PHE A 288 -8.27 -0.42 -1.00
CA PHE A 288 -9.31 -0.69 -0.04
C PHE A 288 -8.72 -1.07 1.32
N ASP A 289 -8.99 -0.22 2.31
CA ASP A 289 -8.56 -0.41 3.69
C ASP A 289 -9.34 -1.52 4.37
N MET A 290 -8.67 -2.33 5.20
CA MET A 290 -9.27 -3.39 6.04
C MET A 290 -10.32 -4.24 5.32
N ALA A 291 -10.06 -4.62 4.08
CA ALA A 291 -11.03 -5.28 3.20
C ALA A 291 -11.54 -6.61 3.76
N GLU A 292 -10.71 -7.35 4.50
CA GLU A 292 -11.10 -8.64 5.10
C GLU A 292 -12.18 -8.53 6.19
N MET A 293 -12.39 -7.34 6.75
CA MET A 293 -13.45 -7.08 7.75
C MET A 293 -14.82 -6.82 7.11
N VAL A 294 -14.91 -6.82 5.79
CA VAL A 294 -16.10 -6.54 4.99
C VAL A 294 -16.45 -7.78 4.18
N PRO A 295 -17.76 -8.18 4.07
CA PRO A 295 -18.14 -9.41 3.38
C PRO A 295 -17.64 -9.49 1.94
N VAL A 296 -17.16 -10.66 1.52
CA VAL A 296 -16.65 -10.90 0.17
C VAL A 296 -17.71 -10.65 -0.92
N GLU A 297 -18.97 -10.87 -0.58
CA GLU A 297 -20.13 -10.62 -1.47
C GLU A 297 -20.26 -9.13 -1.80
N PHE A 298 -20.01 -8.24 -0.83
CA PHE A 298 -19.96 -6.80 -1.08
C PHE A 298 -18.86 -6.46 -2.09
N TRP A 299 -17.68 -7.07 -1.94
CA TRP A 299 -16.58 -6.83 -2.88
C TRP A 299 -16.92 -7.33 -4.29
N SER A 300 -17.56 -8.49 -4.41
CA SER A 300 -18.08 -8.97 -5.68
C SER A 300 -19.00 -7.94 -6.35
N TYR A 301 -19.92 -7.36 -5.60
CA TYR A 301 -20.81 -6.30 -6.06
C TYR A 301 -20.04 -5.02 -6.43
N LEU A 302 -19.25 -4.49 -5.51
CA LEU A 302 -18.57 -3.21 -5.71
C LEU A 302 -17.58 -3.27 -6.88
N ASN A 303 -16.70 -4.27 -6.87
CA ASN A 303 -15.63 -4.40 -7.86
C ASN A 303 -16.17 -4.71 -9.25
N SER A 304 -17.25 -5.50 -9.36
CA SER A 304 -17.90 -5.71 -10.65
C SER A 304 -18.49 -4.41 -11.22
N ASN A 305 -19.10 -3.57 -10.38
CA ASN A 305 -19.59 -2.24 -10.80
C ASN A 305 -18.44 -1.31 -11.23
N ILE A 306 -17.34 -1.29 -10.49
CA ILE A 306 -16.15 -0.50 -10.86
C ILE A 306 -15.62 -0.98 -12.22
N LYS A 307 -15.45 -2.28 -12.41
CA LYS A 307 -14.92 -2.86 -13.66
C LYS A 307 -15.86 -2.69 -14.85
N MET A 308 -17.17 -2.64 -14.64
CA MET A 308 -18.12 -2.31 -15.70
C MET A 308 -17.96 -0.87 -16.18
N LYS A 309 -17.62 0.05 -15.28
CA LYS A 309 -17.36 1.46 -15.63
C LYS A 309 -15.97 1.67 -16.21
N ASN A 310 -14.95 1.09 -15.59
CA ASN A 310 -13.55 1.14 -16.03
C ASN A 310 -12.90 -0.24 -15.89
N PRO A 311 -12.83 -1.04 -16.97
CA PRO A 311 -12.23 -2.38 -16.94
C PRO A 311 -10.76 -2.38 -16.50
N ASP A 312 -10.05 -1.26 -16.70
CA ASP A 312 -8.62 -1.09 -16.37
C ASP A 312 -8.40 -0.47 -14.99
N ALA A 313 -9.46 -0.28 -14.19
CA ALA A 313 -9.32 0.23 -12.83
C ALA A 313 -8.41 -0.66 -11.99
N PHE A 314 -7.47 -0.05 -11.28
CA PHE A 314 -6.53 -0.76 -10.39
C PHE A 314 -7.18 -0.96 -9.02
N LEU A 315 -7.36 -2.22 -8.59
CA LEU A 315 -8.04 -2.57 -7.33
C LEU A 315 -7.09 -3.33 -6.43
N LEU A 316 -6.56 -2.65 -5.42
CA LEU A 316 -5.68 -3.20 -4.39
C LEU A 316 -6.42 -3.27 -3.06
N ALA A 317 -6.36 -4.39 -2.36
CA ALA A 317 -7.00 -4.56 -1.07
C ALA A 317 -6.04 -5.01 0.04
N GLU A 318 -6.33 -4.55 1.23
CA GLU A 318 -5.68 -4.98 2.46
C GLU A 318 -6.40 -6.21 3.02
N VAL A 319 -5.78 -7.38 2.83
CA VAL A 319 -6.21 -8.68 3.38
C VAL A 319 -4.98 -9.33 3.98
N TYR A 320 -4.99 -9.62 5.27
CA TYR A 320 -3.82 -10.16 5.98
C TYR A 320 -3.95 -11.65 6.31
N ASN A 321 -5.16 -12.20 6.30
CA ASN A 321 -5.36 -13.63 6.50
C ASN A 321 -5.13 -14.41 5.20
N PRO A 322 -4.07 -15.24 5.08
CA PRO A 322 -3.78 -16.00 3.86
C PRO A 322 -4.89 -16.98 3.44
N ASP A 323 -5.69 -17.46 4.39
CA ASP A 323 -6.81 -18.36 4.11
C ASP A 323 -7.91 -17.65 3.30
N LEU A 324 -7.98 -16.32 3.37
CA LEU A 324 -8.96 -15.50 2.66
C LEU A 324 -8.47 -14.97 1.30
N TYR A 325 -7.20 -15.06 0.98
CA TYR A 325 -6.65 -14.47 -0.25
C TYR A 325 -7.41 -14.88 -1.49
N ARG A 326 -7.64 -16.19 -1.65
CA ARG A 326 -8.31 -16.71 -2.85
C ARG A 326 -9.78 -16.31 -2.94
N ASP A 327 -10.46 -16.15 -1.80
CA ASP A 327 -11.85 -15.69 -1.76
C ASP A 327 -11.94 -14.23 -2.23
N TYR A 328 -11.09 -13.36 -1.71
CA TYR A 328 -11.11 -11.94 -2.06
C TYR A 328 -10.63 -11.67 -3.49
N ILE A 329 -9.73 -12.50 -4.02
CA ILE A 329 -9.32 -12.45 -5.43
C ILE A 329 -10.43 -12.98 -6.33
N HIS A 330 -10.90 -14.21 -6.10
CA HIS A 330 -11.77 -14.92 -7.04
C HIS A 330 -13.25 -14.55 -6.91
N GLN A 331 -13.78 -14.44 -5.68
CA GLN A 331 -15.16 -14.02 -5.43
C GLN A 331 -15.23 -12.49 -5.30
N GLY A 332 -14.33 -11.88 -4.53
CA GLY A 332 -14.28 -10.43 -4.32
C GLY A 332 -13.83 -9.63 -5.53
N LYS A 333 -13.26 -10.27 -6.56
CA LYS A 333 -12.77 -9.62 -7.79
C LYS A 333 -11.73 -8.53 -7.55
N MET A 334 -10.88 -8.70 -6.51
CA MET A 334 -9.71 -7.85 -6.33
C MET A 334 -8.66 -8.15 -7.39
N ASP A 335 -8.04 -7.11 -7.95
CA ASP A 335 -6.89 -7.29 -8.84
C ASP A 335 -5.67 -7.73 -8.03
N TYR A 336 -5.44 -7.07 -6.89
CA TYR A 336 -4.26 -7.27 -6.07
C TYR A 336 -4.57 -7.25 -4.57
N LEU A 337 -3.81 -8.06 -3.82
CA LEU A 337 -3.72 -8.04 -2.36
C LEU A 337 -2.27 -7.79 -1.95
N TYR A 338 -2.04 -7.32 -0.73
CA TYR A 338 -0.70 -7.28 -0.15
C TYR A 338 -0.17 -8.69 0.14
N ASP A 339 1.11 -8.92 -0.11
CA ASP A 339 1.82 -10.15 0.28
C ASP A 339 2.32 -10.13 1.74
N LYS A 340 1.68 -9.37 2.62
CA LYS A 340 2.17 -9.01 3.96
C LYS A 340 2.57 -10.20 4.82
N VAL A 341 1.65 -11.15 5.01
CA VAL A 341 1.85 -12.22 6.01
C VAL A 341 2.81 -13.31 5.54
N GLU A 342 2.89 -13.55 4.24
CA GLU A 342 3.74 -14.62 3.70
C GLU A 342 5.11 -14.08 3.25
N LEU A 343 5.19 -13.40 2.12
CA LEU A 343 6.49 -13.00 1.55
C LEU A 343 7.14 -11.84 2.29
N TYR A 344 6.39 -10.77 2.59
CA TYR A 344 6.92 -9.61 3.29
C TYR A 344 7.50 -10.00 4.66
N ASP A 345 6.74 -10.73 5.49
CA ASP A 345 7.20 -11.13 6.82
C ASP A 345 8.43 -12.05 6.76
N SER A 346 8.48 -12.96 5.78
CA SER A 346 9.65 -13.81 5.55
C SER A 346 10.88 -13.00 5.16
N ILE A 347 10.75 -12.08 4.21
CA ILE A 347 11.85 -11.21 3.77
C ILE A 347 12.31 -10.30 4.91
N LYS A 348 11.39 -9.69 5.65
CA LYS A 348 11.69 -8.85 6.82
C LYS A 348 12.53 -9.61 7.85
N HIS A 349 12.15 -10.85 8.13
CA HIS A 349 12.87 -11.72 9.06
C HIS A 349 14.32 -11.99 8.61
N ILE A 350 14.50 -12.27 7.31
CA ILE A 350 15.82 -12.47 6.69
C ILE A 350 16.66 -11.19 6.74
N MET A 351 16.08 -10.03 6.42
CA MET A 351 16.77 -8.74 6.48
C MET A 351 17.26 -8.38 7.88
N LYS A 352 16.51 -8.77 8.91
CA LYS A 352 16.91 -8.61 10.33
C LYS A 352 18.03 -9.56 10.76
N GLY A 353 18.52 -10.40 9.86
CA GLY A 353 19.58 -11.39 10.13
C GLY A 353 19.08 -12.71 10.70
N TYR A 354 17.76 -12.90 10.79
CA TYR A 354 17.13 -14.14 11.24
C TYR A 354 16.57 -14.91 10.04
N GLY A 355 16.44 -16.22 10.19
CA GLY A 355 15.87 -17.06 9.14
C GLY A 355 16.77 -17.25 7.91
N TRP A 356 16.25 -18.00 6.95
CA TRP A 356 16.96 -18.45 5.76
C TRP A 356 16.20 -18.06 4.49
N THR A 357 16.93 -17.82 3.43
CA THR A 357 16.36 -17.54 2.10
C THR A 357 15.51 -18.69 1.55
N ASP A 358 15.66 -19.90 2.11
CA ASP A 358 14.84 -21.09 1.82
C ASP A 358 13.34 -20.84 1.95
N HIS A 359 12.92 -19.92 2.84
CA HIS A 359 11.51 -19.61 3.04
C HIS A 359 10.87 -18.92 1.83
N ILE A 360 11.65 -18.16 1.06
CA ILE A 360 11.14 -17.39 -0.09
C ILE A 360 10.58 -18.30 -1.19
N PRO A 361 11.34 -19.30 -1.72
CA PRO A 361 10.79 -20.22 -2.71
C PRO A 361 9.63 -21.08 -2.19
N VAL A 362 9.60 -21.40 -0.90
CA VAL A 362 8.47 -22.13 -0.29
C VAL A 362 7.18 -21.30 -0.33
N VAL A 363 7.27 -20.04 0.09
CA VAL A 363 6.14 -19.10 0.02
C VAL A 363 5.69 -18.91 -1.42
N GLN A 364 6.62 -18.66 -2.34
CA GLN A 364 6.31 -18.46 -3.76
C GLN A 364 5.60 -19.69 -4.36
N LYS A 365 6.02 -20.90 -3.99
CA LYS A 365 5.34 -22.13 -4.41
C LYS A 365 3.92 -22.22 -3.86
N GLY A 366 3.70 -21.82 -2.60
CA GLY A 366 2.38 -21.81 -1.96
C GLY A 366 1.40 -20.83 -2.59
N MET A 367 1.91 -19.77 -3.21
CA MET A 367 1.13 -18.71 -3.87
C MET A 367 1.14 -18.81 -5.41
N ALA A 368 1.68 -19.90 -6.00
CA ALA A 368 1.91 -20.01 -7.44
C ALA A 368 0.66 -19.80 -8.31
N ASP A 369 -0.52 -20.18 -7.80
CA ASP A 369 -1.81 -20.00 -8.49
C ASP A 369 -2.34 -18.55 -8.45
N ILE A 370 -1.91 -17.75 -7.47
CA ILE A 370 -2.33 -16.36 -7.26
C ILE A 370 -1.16 -15.35 -7.24
N GLU A 371 0.06 -15.77 -7.58
CA GLU A 371 1.27 -14.92 -7.50
C GLU A 371 1.10 -13.57 -8.22
N HIS A 372 0.37 -13.58 -9.34
CA HIS A 372 0.11 -12.41 -10.16
C HIS A 372 -0.89 -11.42 -9.53
N HIS A 373 -1.55 -11.81 -8.45
CA HIS A 373 -2.44 -10.99 -7.65
C HIS A 373 -1.79 -10.47 -6.35
N MET A 374 -0.58 -10.93 -6.00
CA MET A 374 0.07 -10.57 -4.73
C MET A 374 1.03 -9.41 -4.93
N LEU A 375 0.62 -8.18 -4.59
CA LEU A 375 1.47 -6.99 -4.68
C LEU A 375 2.61 -7.06 -3.67
N HIS A 376 3.85 -6.91 -4.14
CA HIS A 376 5.05 -6.96 -3.31
C HIS A 376 5.49 -5.57 -2.85
N PHE A 377 5.86 -5.45 -1.59
CA PHE A 377 6.34 -4.21 -0.98
C PHE A 377 7.30 -4.51 0.19
N LEU A 378 8.09 -3.52 0.59
CA LEU A 378 8.95 -3.59 1.78
C LEU A 378 8.65 -2.48 2.78
N GLU A 379 8.07 -1.38 2.35
CA GLU A 379 7.59 -0.29 3.19
C GLU A 379 6.21 0.17 2.74
N ASN A 380 5.39 0.58 3.69
CA ASN A 380 4.16 1.33 3.49
C ASN A 380 3.92 2.25 4.70
N HIS A 381 2.77 2.89 4.76
CA HIS A 381 2.42 3.82 5.84
C HIS A 381 2.15 3.16 7.20
N ASP A 382 1.92 1.84 7.24
CA ASP A 382 1.64 1.06 8.46
C ASP A 382 2.86 0.33 9.02
N GLU A 383 3.84 0.02 8.18
CA GLU A 383 5.03 -0.73 8.56
C GLU A 383 6.19 0.19 8.94
N GLN A 384 7.14 -0.33 9.73
CA GLN A 384 8.39 0.36 10.00
C GLN A 384 9.18 0.56 8.69
N ARG A 385 9.94 1.65 8.62
CA ARG A 385 10.92 1.87 7.56
C ARG A 385 12.05 0.84 7.65
N ILE A 386 12.62 0.43 6.53
CA ILE A 386 13.77 -0.50 6.51
C ILE A 386 14.91 0.03 7.37
N ALA A 387 15.22 1.32 7.28
CA ALA A 387 16.29 1.96 8.03
C ALA A 387 15.96 2.20 9.52
N SER A 388 14.70 1.97 9.96
CA SER A 388 14.33 2.08 11.36
C SER A 388 15.08 1.05 12.22
N PRO A 389 15.55 1.43 13.44
CA PRO A 389 16.11 0.48 14.40
C PRO A 389 15.18 -0.68 14.75
N ASP A 390 13.86 -0.48 14.63
CA ASP A 390 12.85 -1.51 14.90
C ASP A 390 12.64 -2.49 13.73
N PHE A 391 13.22 -2.19 12.56
CA PHE A 391 13.25 -3.09 11.41
C PHE A 391 14.69 -3.59 11.18
N ALA A 392 15.43 -3.05 10.22
CA ALA A 392 16.77 -3.51 9.87
C ALA A 392 17.89 -2.54 10.30
N GLY A 393 17.56 -1.31 10.66
CA GLY A 393 18.51 -0.30 11.13
C GLY A 393 19.43 0.29 10.05
N ASN A 394 19.33 -0.19 8.82
CA ASN A 394 20.14 0.27 7.70
C ASN A 394 19.39 0.03 6.37
N ALA A 395 19.21 1.08 5.57
CA ALA A 395 18.52 1.02 4.30
C ALA A 395 19.20 0.10 3.26
N GLN A 396 20.53 -0.06 3.32
CA GLN A 396 21.28 -0.91 2.40
C GLN A 396 20.90 -2.40 2.50
N LEU A 397 20.47 -2.84 3.69
CA LEU A 397 19.97 -4.20 3.91
C LEU A 397 18.73 -4.51 3.05
N GLY A 398 18.01 -3.49 2.61
CA GLY A 398 16.86 -3.61 1.72
C GLY A 398 17.20 -3.93 0.27
N LYS A 399 18.44 -3.74 -0.19
CA LYS A 399 18.79 -3.91 -1.61
C LYS A 399 18.49 -5.31 -2.16
N PRO A 400 19.02 -6.41 -1.59
CA PRO A 400 18.72 -7.75 -2.08
C PRO A 400 17.22 -8.10 -1.95
N ALA A 401 16.60 -7.66 -0.87
CA ALA A 401 15.17 -7.84 -0.64
C ALA A 401 14.33 -7.13 -1.71
N MET A 402 14.74 -5.92 -2.12
CA MET A 402 14.03 -5.17 -3.16
C MET A 402 14.18 -5.81 -4.54
N VAL A 403 15.36 -6.36 -4.87
CA VAL A 403 15.53 -7.12 -6.11
C VAL A 403 14.57 -8.31 -6.15
N VAL A 404 14.47 -9.08 -5.07
CA VAL A 404 13.52 -10.19 -4.97
C VAL A 404 12.08 -9.70 -5.07
N SER A 405 11.69 -8.72 -4.27
CA SER A 405 10.35 -8.14 -4.27
C SER A 405 9.92 -7.64 -5.66
N ALA A 406 10.85 -7.08 -6.43
CA ALA A 406 10.58 -6.52 -7.75
C ALA A 406 10.60 -7.55 -8.89
N THR A 407 11.22 -8.71 -8.72
CA THR A 407 11.48 -9.63 -9.85
C THR A 407 10.95 -11.05 -9.68
N ILE A 408 10.51 -11.44 -8.48
CA ILE A 408 10.11 -12.83 -8.21
C ILE A 408 8.78 -13.22 -8.87
N SER A 409 7.85 -12.29 -9.05
CA SER A 409 6.52 -12.56 -9.61
C SER A 409 6.13 -11.59 -10.72
N THR A 410 4.97 -11.85 -11.35
CA THR A 410 4.39 -10.98 -12.38
C THR A 410 3.57 -9.82 -11.80
N SER A 411 3.29 -9.85 -10.50
CA SER A 411 2.49 -8.85 -9.78
C SER A 411 3.17 -7.48 -9.72
N PRO A 412 2.43 -6.41 -9.40
CA PRO A 412 3.01 -5.09 -9.18
C PRO A 412 4.00 -5.06 -8.02
N THR A 413 4.93 -4.12 -8.11
CA THR A 413 5.88 -3.77 -7.03
C THR A 413 5.51 -2.40 -6.49
N MET A 414 5.53 -2.23 -5.17
CA MET A 414 5.26 -0.94 -4.53
C MET A 414 6.46 -0.48 -3.73
N ILE A 415 6.75 0.82 -3.80
CA ILE A 415 7.65 1.52 -2.89
C ILE A 415 6.92 2.66 -2.20
N TYR A 416 7.34 2.98 -0.98
CA TYR A 416 6.81 4.08 -0.19
C TYR A 416 7.75 5.28 -0.25
N PHE A 417 7.23 6.51 -0.43
CA PHE A 417 8.04 7.71 -0.59
C PHE A 417 9.07 7.85 0.54
N GLY A 418 10.30 8.17 0.17
CA GLY A 418 11.44 8.20 1.10
C GLY A 418 12.18 6.86 1.24
N GLN A 419 11.58 5.73 0.85
CA GLN A 419 12.25 4.41 0.84
C GLN A 419 13.49 4.44 -0.05
N GLU A 420 13.39 5.06 -1.21
CA GLU A 420 14.45 5.18 -2.22
C GLU A 420 15.64 6.05 -1.77
N VAL A 421 15.49 6.78 -0.67
CA VAL A 421 16.55 7.60 -0.07
C VAL A 421 16.88 7.17 1.37
N GLY A 422 16.35 6.04 1.81
CA GLY A 422 16.69 5.43 3.10
C GLY A 422 16.10 6.13 4.32
N GLU A 423 14.88 6.67 4.23
CA GLU A 423 14.19 7.33 5.34
C GLU A 423 14.01 6.39 6.54
N PRO A 424 14.51 6.72 7.75
CA PRO A 424 14.37 5.87 8.92
C PRO A 424 13.03 5.98 9.65
N GLY A 425 12.27 7.08 9.46
CA GLY A 425 11.00 7.31 10.17
C GLY A 425 11.17 7.43 11.69
N ALA A 426 12.26 8.05 12.15
CA ALA A 426 12.64 8.10 13.56
C ALA A 426 12.20 9.39 14.29
N GLU A 427 11.44 10.26 13.62
CA GLU A 427 10.99 11.53 14.18
C GLU A 427 9.88 11.31 15.21
N ASP A 428 10.03 11.91 16.39
CA ASP A 428 8.97 11.96 17.41
C ASP A 428 7.93 13.01 17.00
N ALA A 429 6.79 12.52 16.53
CA ALA A 429 5.70 13.37 16.07
C ALA A 429 4.67 13.69 17.17
N GLY A 430 4.71 12.96 18.27
CA GLY A 430 3.79 13.10 19.40
C GLY A 430 2.80 11.94 19.54
N PHE A 431 2.01 11.60 18.51
CA PHE A 431 1.10 10.47 18.58
C PHE A 431 1.81 9.15 18.24
N GLY A 432 1.83 8.23 19.20
CA GLY A 432 2.46 6.94 19.05
C GLY A 432 3.97 6.94 19.32
N LYS A 433 4.66 5.88 18.89
CA LYS A 433 6.11 5.72 19.06
C LYS A 433 6.84 6.04 17.77
N PRO A 434 8.03 6.65 17.80
CA PRO A 434 8.81 6.99 16.61
C PRO A 434 9.51 5.75 16.00
N THR A 435 8.73 4.73 15.63
CA THR A 435 9.22 3.51 14.98
C THR A 435 8.93 3.47 13.48
N ARG A 436 8.11 4.41 13.01
CA ARG A 436 7.70 4.61 11.62
C ARG A 436 7.33 6.08 11.40
N THR A 437 7.22 6.49 10.14
CA THR A 437 6.69 7.83 9.82
C THR A 437 5.25 7.96 10.29
N SER A 438 4.95 8.95 11.15
CA SER A 438 3.60 9.14 11.68
C SER A 438 2.59 9.48 10.57
N ILE A 439 1.42 8.83 10.64
CA ILE A 439 0.28 9.12 9.76
C ILE A 439 -0.78 9.99 10.44
N PHE A 440 -0.54 10.41 11.69
CA PHE A 440 -1.50 11.13 12.54
C PHE A 440 -1.10 12.57 12.85
N ASP A 441 0.12 12.96 12.48
CA ASP A 441 0.71 14.23 12.89
C ASP A 441 1.21 15.05 11.70
N TYR A 442 1.37 16.36 11.93
CA TYR A 442 2.15 17.21 11.03
C TYR A 442 3.62 17.02 11.34
N ILE A 443 4.39 16.62 10.35
CA ILE A 443 5.79 16.25 10.51
C ILE A 443 6.55 16.45 9.20
N GLY A 444 7.84 16.71 9.28
CA GLY A 444 8.77 16.60 8.16
C GLY A 444 9.35 15.18 8.07
N VAL A 445 9.78 14.82 6.88
CA VAL A 445 10.41 13.52 6.57
C VAL A 445 11.84 13.82 6.10
N PRO A 446 12.86 13.76 6.99
CA PRO A 446 14.15 14.41 6.76
C PRO A 446 14.92 13.97 5.51
N HIS A 447 15.01 12.65 5.25
CA HIS A 447 15.73 12.16 4.06
C HIS A 447 14.97 12.51 2.77
N HIS A 448 13.65 12.39 2.81
CA HIS A 448 12.80 12.84 1.70
C HIS A 448 12.92 14.35 1.46
N GLN A 449 12.97 15.17 2.53
CA GLN A 449 13.14 16.62 2.42
C GLN A 449 14.47 17.00 1.75
N ARG A 450 15.54 16.22 1.95
CA ARG A 450 16.81 16.44 1.24
C ARG A 450 16.67 16.20 -0.27
N TRP A 451 15.86 15.20 -0.65
CA TRP A 451 15.53 15.02 -2.07
C TRP A 451 14.67 16.15 -2.61
N VAL A 452 13.66 16.60 -1.83
CA VAL A 452 12.79 17.75 -2.20
C VAL A 452 13.60 19.03 -2.45
N ASN A 453 14.70 19.23 -1.71
CA ASN A 453 15.65 20.35 -1.90
C ASN A 453 14.96 21.70 -2.09
N ASN A 454 14.16 22.14 -1.09
CA ASN A 454 13.42 23.40 -1.16
C ASN A 454 12.49 23.51 -2.40
N LYS A 455 11.77 22.44 -2.71
CA LYS A 455 10.82 22.31 -3.85
C LYS A 455 11.46 22.35 -5.25
N LYS A 456 12.77 22.03 -5.35
CA LYS A 456 13.43 21.79 -6.64
C LYS A 456 13.25 20.34 -7.11
N PHE A 457 13.04 19.41 -6.19
CA PHE A 457 12.86 17.98 -6.45
C PHE A 457 14.00 17.31 -7.24
N ASP A 458 15.22 17.78 -7.03
CA ASP A 458 16.43 17.40 -7.78
C ASP A 458 17.45 16.59 -6.95
N GLY A 459 17.10 16.28 -5.70
CA GLY A 459 18.01 15.57 -4.79
C GLY A 459 19.27 16.34 -4.39
N GLY A 460 19.27 17.66 -4.57
CA GLY A 460 20.49 18.48 -4.39
C GLY A 460 21.04 18.54 -2.96
N GLN A 461 20.25 18.09 -1.96
CA GLN A 461 20.69 17.99 -0.56
C GLN A 461 20.93 16.56 -0.09
N LEU A 462 20.76 15.56 -0.96
CA LEU A 462 21.05 14.16 -0.64
C LEU A 462 22.56 13.95 -0.41
N SER A 463 22.91 13.10 0.54
CA SER A 463 24.25 12.54 0.68
C SER A 463 24.60 11.65 -0.51
N GLU A 464 25.88 11.32 -0.69
CA GLU A 464 26.29 10.40 -1.76
C GLU A 464 25.66 9.01 -1.57
N GLU A 465 25.58 8.51 -0.34
CA GLU A 465 24.95 7.22 -0.02
C GLU A 465 23.45 7.22 -0.37
N GLU A 466 22.73 8.30 -0.09
CA GLU A 466 21.31 8.46 -0.44
C GLU A 466 21.10 8.54 -1.97
N LYS A 467 22.00 9.21 -2.68
CA LYS A 467 21.98 9.26 -4.15
C LYS A 467 22.23 7.88 -4.77
N GLU A 468 23.25 7.16 -4.27
CA GLU A 468 23.55 5.81 -4.73
C GLU A 468 22.38 4.84 -4.48
N LEU A 469 21.71 4.96 -3.32
CA LEU A 469 20.53 4.17 -3.03
C LEU A 469 19.38 4.50 -3.99
N ARG A 470 19.11 5.79 -4.23
CA ARG A 470 18.07 6.22 -5.18
C ARG A 470 18.37 5.76 -6.60
N ASP A 471 19.63 5.83 -7.03
CA ASP A 471 20.06 5.31 -8.33
C ASP A 471 19.87 3.80 -8.46
N PHE A 472 20.11 3.04 -7.40
CA PHE A 472 19.81 1.61 -7.36
C PHE A 472 18.31 1.36 -7.58
N TYR A 473 17.41 2.04 -6.85
CA TYR A 473 15.97 1.92 -7.05
C TYR A 473 15.55 2.30 -8.48
N LYS A 474 16.09 3.41 -9.00
CA LYS A 474 15.82 3.86 -10.38
C LYS A 474 16.21 2.80 -11.41
N ARG A 475 17.39 2.22 -11.31
CA ARG A 475 17.84 1.15 -12.21
C ARG A 475 16.95 -0.08 -12.13
N LEU A 476 16.68 -0.56 -10.92
CA LEU A 476 15.87 -1.74 -10.69
C LEU A 476 14.44 -1.57 -11.22
N LEU A 477 13.76 -0.50 -10.83
CA LEU A 477 12.36 -0.29 -11.23
C LEU A 477 12.23 -0.05 -12.74
N ASN A 478 13.16 0.70 -13.36
CA ASN A 478 13.18 0.87 -14.81
C ASN A 478 13.48 -0.44 -15.55
N PHE A 479 14.30 -1.31 -14.98
CA PHE A 479 14.49 -2.66 -15.52
C PHE A 479 13.18 -3.44 -15.50
N THR A 480 12.47 -3.44 -14.37
CA THR A 480 11.25 -4.26 -14.21
C THR A 480 10.14 -3.89 -15.20
N ILE A 481 9.92 -2.61 -15.48
CA ILE A 481 8.87 -2.18 -16.43
C ILE A 481 9.24 -2.41 -17.91
N LYS A 482 10.51 -2.73 -18.19
CA LYS A 482 11.01 -3.02 -19.56
C LYS A 482 11.16 -4.50 -19.83
N SER A 483 11.45 -5.31 -18.81
CA SER A 483 11.72 -6.74 -18.95
C SER A 483 10.44 -7.52 -19.28
N GLU A 484 10.46 -8.27 -20.37
CA GLU A 484 9.37 -9.15 -20.76
C GLU A 484 9.40 -10.46 -19.95
N ALA A 485 10.57 -10.94 -19.57
CA ALA A 485 10.75 -12.18 -18.79
C ALA A 485 10.06 -12.09 -17.43
N LEU A 486 9.96 -10.89 -16.84
CA LEU A 486 9.28 -10.70 -15.55
C LEU A 486 7.75 -10.87 -15.62
N MET A 487 7.18 -10.84 -16.83
CA MET A 487 5.78 -11.19 -17.09
C MET A 487 5.61 -12.63 -17.59
N GLY A 488 6.69 -13.41 -17.59
CA GLY A 488 6.75 -14.79 -18.03
C GLY A 488 6.82 -15.80 -16.88
N GLN A 489 7.57 -16.88 -17.12
CA GLN A 489 7.69 -18.01 -16.21
C GLN A 489 8.70 -17.76 -15.09
N TYR A 490 8.51 -18.45 -14.00
CA TYR A 490 9.40 -18.49 -12.82
C TYR A 490 9.81 -19.92 -12.52
N GLN A 491 11.07 -20.11 -12.14
CA GLN A 491 11.52 -21.34 -11.49
C GLN A 491 12.64 -21.02 -10.49
N GLU A 492 12.51 -21.52 -9.27
CA GLU A 492 13.61 -21.46 -8.32
C GLU A 492 14.73 -22.42 -8.74
N ILE A 493 15.97 -22.02 -8.50
CA ILE A 493 17.17 -22.87 -8.65
C ILE A 493 17.98 -22.89 -7.33
N HIS A 494 17.38 -22.36 -6.27
CA HIS A 494 17.97 -22.20 -4.96
C HIS A 494 18.28 -23.55 -4.29
N PHE A 495 17.29 -24.42 -4.18
CA PHE A 495 17.47 -25.73 -3.54
C PHE A 495 18.43 -26.62 -4.32
N TYR A 496 18.36 -26.58 -5.66
CA TYR A 496 19.33 -27.30 -6.48
C TYR A 496 20.77 -26.87 -6.19
N ASN A 497 21.02 -25.55 -6.07
CA ASN A 497 22.35 -25.02 -5.78
C ASN A 497 22.78 -25.29 -4.34
N LYS A 498 21.89 -25.27 -3.37
CA LYS A 498 22.21 -25.68 -2.00
C LYS A 498 22.76 -27.10 -1.92
N ASP A 499 22.19 -28.02 -2.69
CA ASP A 499 22.57 -29.43 -2.67
C ASP A 499 23.80 -29.73 -3.53
N HIS A 500 24.08 -28.94 -4.59
CA HIS A 500 25.04 -29.31 -5.61
C HIS A 500 26.15 -28.28 -5.88
N THR A 501 26.11 -27.08 -5.22
CA THR A 501 27.10 -26.03 -5.44
C THR A 501 27.90 -25.75 -4.17
N GLU A 502 29.17 -26.07 -4.20
CA GLU A 502 30.08 -25.79 -3.08
C GLU A 502 30.18 -24.26 -2.86
N GLY A 503 30.06 -23.83 -1.59
CA GLY A 503 30.09 -22.42 -1.21
C GLY A 503 28.75 -21.67 -1.31
N TYR A 504 27.70 -22.28 -1.87
CA TYR A 504 26.35 -21.74 -1.83
C TYR A 504 25.67 -22.05 -0.49
N ASP A 505 25.04 -21.08 0.15
CA ASP A 505 24.37 -21.29 1.42
C ASP A 505 23.01 -20.56 1.53
N HIS A 506 22.38 -20.70 2.70
CA HIS A 506 21.04 -20.20 3.00
C HIS A 506 20.93 -18.64 3.15
N ARG A 507 22.00 -17.90 2.91
CA ARG A 507 21.99 -16.43 2.82
C ARG A 507 21.97 -15.94 1.37
N VAL A 508 22.09 -16.85 0.41
CA VAL A 508 22.00 -16.56 -1.02
C VAL A 508 20.67 -17.09 -1.55
N LEU A 509 20.05 -16.35 -2.45
CA LEU A 509 18.83 -16.77 -3.17
C LEU A 509 19.07 -16.69 -4.67
N SER A 510 18.66 -17.73 -5.41
CA SER A 510 18.72 -17.72 -6.87
C SER A 510 17.47 -18.32 -7.51
N TYR A 511 17.05 -17.74 -8.61
CA TYR A 511 15.93 -18.20 -9.44
C TYR A 511 16.08 -17.69 -10.86
N VAL A 512 15.25 -18.20 -11.76
CA VAL A 512 15.21 -17.79 -13.16
C VAL A 512 13.84 -17.26 -13.54
N ARG A 513 13.85 -16.30 -14.47
CA ARG A 513 12.64 -15.76 -15.12
C ARG A 513 12.82 -15.85 -16.62
N TRP A 514 11.77 -16.18 -17.36
CA TRP A 514 11.87 -16.22 -18.82
C TRP A 514 10.52 -16.12 -19.53
N ASN A 515 10.59 -15.71 -20.77
CA ASN A 515 9.58 -15.91 -21.79
C ASN A 515 10.27 -16.33 -23.10
N ASP A 516 9.57 -16.30 -24.20
CA ASP A 516 10.13 -16.71 -25.51
C ASP A 516 11.28 -15.79 -25.96
N ASN A 517 11.28 -14.52 -25.55
CA ASN A 517 12.20 -13.49 -26.02
C ASN A 517 13.37 -13.21 -25.06
N GLU A 518 13.19 -13.43 -23.77
CA GLU A 518 14.14 -13.01 -22.74
C GLU A 518 14.30 -14.09 -21.67
N LYS A 519 15.54 -14.31 -21.23
CA LYS A 519 15.90 -15.26 -20.17
C LYS A 519 16.78 -14.58 -19.15
N LEU A 520 16.42 -14.68 -17.87
CA LEU A 520 17.09 -14.03 -16.75
C LEU A 520 17.51 -15.05 -15.69
N ILE A 521 18.70 -14.84 -15.14
CA ILE A 521 19.17 -15.49 -13.90
C ILE A 521 19.26 -14.39 -12.85
N VAL A 522 18.52 -14.52 -11.76
CA VAL A 522 18.55 -13.59 -10.63
C VAL A 522 19.22 -14.25 -9.46
N ILE A 523 20.20 -13.58 -8.86
CA ILE A 523 20.90 -14.03 -7.67
C ILE A 523 21.12 -12.88 -6.71
N SER A 524 20.86 -13.11 -5.41
CA SER A 524 20.95 -12.08 -4.36
C SER A 524 21.67 -12.63 -3.14
N ASN A 525 22.62 -11.86 -2.61
CA ASN A 525 23.29 -12.09 -1.33
C ASN A 525 22.61 -11.26 -0.22
N PHE A 526 22.01 -11.93 0.75
CA PHE A 526 21.37 -11.29 1.92
C PHE A 526 22.31 -11.13 3.12
N ASP A 527 23.56 -11.60 3.01
CA ASP A 527 24.54 -11.41 4.07
C ASP A 527 25.17 -10.04 3.99
N ALA A 528 25.17 -9.30 5.10
CA ALA A 528 25.73 -7.96 5.20
C ALA A 528 27.27 -7.94 5.36
N HIS A 529 27.90 -9.09 5.59
CA HIS A 529 29.30 -9.19 5.98
C HIS A 529 30.11 -10.19 5.17
N LYS A 530 29.45 -11.16 4.53
CA LYS A 530 30.10 -12.26 3.82
C LYS A 530 29.96 -12.13 2.32
N ALA A 531 31.09 -12.13 1.62
CA ALA A 531 31.14 -12.31 0.18
C ALA A 531 31.09 -13.80 -0.20
N TYR A 532 30.58 -14.10 -1.38
CA TYR A 532 30.47 -15.46 -1.92
C TYR A 532 31.12 -15.57 -3.28
N SER A 533 31.76 -16.71 -3.55
CA SER A 533 32.33 -17.04 -4.86
C SER A 533 32.07 -18.52 -5.15
N PHE A 534 31.31 -18.80 -6.21
CA PHE A 534 30.98 -20.18 -6.61
C PHE A 534 30.53 -20.27 -8.08
N GLY A 535 30.49 -21.48 -8.60
CA GLY A 535 29.90 -21.78 -9.90
C GLY A 535 28.40 -22.06 -9.76
N LEU A 536 27.55 -21.03 -9.95
CA LEU A 536 26.10 -21.18 -9.94
C LEU A 536 25.64 -22.13 -11.03
N LYS A 537 24.89 -23.16 -10.67
CA LYS A 537 24.36 -24.16 -11.59
C LYS A 537 22.95 -23.80 -12.05
N VAL A 538 22.70 -23.90 -13.36
CA VAL A 538 21.37 -23.82 -13.95
C VAL A 538 20.97 -25.24 -14.34
N PRO A 539 19.94 -25.82 -13.69
CA PRO A 539 19.57 -27.23 -13.88
C PRO A 539 19.20 -27.57 -15.33
N GLU A 540 19.39 -28.84 -15.70
CA GLU A 540 19.04 -29.38 -17.02
C GLU A 540 17.59 -29.10 -17.41
N GLU A 541 16.67 -29.18 -16.45
CA GLU A 541 15.25 -28.87 -16.67
C GLU A 541 15.04 -27.43 -17.17
N VAL A 542 15.77 -26.45 -16.60
CA VAL A 542 15.70 -25.05 -17.02
C VAL A 542 16.30 -24.87 -18.41
N ILE A 543 17.48 -25.46 -18.66
CA ILE A 543 18.15 -25.39 -19.96
C ILE A 543 17.27 -25.99 -21.07
N SER A 544 16.60 -27.11 -20.78
CA SER A 544 15.64 -27.74 -21.70
C SER A 544 14.45 -26.83 -22.00
N LYS A 545 13.85 -26.19 -20.96
CA LYS A 545 12.76 -25.21 -21.11
C LYS A 545 13.20 -23.98 -21.92
N TRP A 546 14.44 -23.57 -21.78
CA TRP A 546 15.04 -22.48 -22.56
C TRP A 546 15.43 -22.87 -23.96
N GLN A 547 15.38 -24.17 -24.32
CA GLN A 547 15.77 -24.74 -25.59
C GLN A 547 17.21 -24.42 -25.99
N LEU A 548 18.11 -24.30 -25.01
CA LEU A 548 19.52 -24.03 -25.20
C LEU A 548 20.29 -25.36 -25.36
N LYS A 549 21.37 -25.33 -26.14
CA LYS A 549 22.26 -26.47 -26.40
C LYS A 549 23.59 -26.28 -25.67
N ASP A 550 24.37 -27.35 -25.58
CA ASP A 550 25.73 -27.27 -25.10
C ASP A 550 26.53 -26.19 -25.83
N GLY A 551 27.25 -25.36 -25.09
CA GLY A 551 27.95 -24.20 -25.65
C GLY A 551 28.20 -23.10 -24.62
N LYS A 552 28.69 -21.95 -25.10
CA LYS A 552 28.88 -20.73 -24.29
C LYS A 552 27.88 -19.67 -24.72
N TYR A 553 27.23 -19.09 -23.72
CA TYR A 553 26.22 -18.04 -23.89
C TYR A 553 26.68 -16.79 -23.14
N PRO A 554 26.88 -15.65 -23.82
CA PRO A 554 27.19 -14.40 -23.16
C PRO A 554 26.07 -13.99 -22.18
N LEU A 555 26.47 -13.47 -21.03
CA LEU A 555 25.56 -12.88 -20.06
C LEU A 555 25.88 -11.40 -19.89
N THR A 556 24.86 -10.58 -19.92
CA THR A 556 24.97 -9.16 -19.59
C THR A 556 24.24 -8.92 -18.26
N GLU A 557 24.93 -8.32 -17.30
CA GLU A 557 24.30 -7.92 -16.04
C GLU A 557 23.42 -6.69 -16.28
N ALA A 558 22.14 -6.77 -15.90
CA ALA A 558 21.13 -5.78 -16.28
C ALA A 558 20.90 -4.68 -15.24
N LEU A 559 21.31 -4.87 -13.97
CA LEU A 559 21.06 -3.92 -12.88
C LEU A 559 22.10 -2.78 -12.89
N TYR A 560 23.38 -3.11 -13.07
CA TYR A 560 24.47 -2.13 -13.12
C TYR A 560 25.08 -1.95 -14.52
N GLY A 561 24.95 -2.98 -15.38
CA GLY A 561 25.39 -2.94 -16.78
C GLY A 561 26.91 -3.05 -16.99
N GLU A 562 27.67 -3.30 -15.93
CA GLU A 562 29.16 -3.27 -15.96
C GLU A 562 29.78 -4.66 -16.15
N LEU A 563 29.12 -5.71 -15.63
CA LEU A 563 29.65 -7.07 -15.67
C LEU A 563 29.17 -7.82 -16.90
N LYS A 564 30.14 -8.35 -17.65
CA LYS A 564 29.91 -9.31 -18.73
C LYS A 564 30.61 -10.62 -18.38
N THR A 565 29.87 -11.72 -18.42
CA THR A 565 30.38 -13.05 -18.16
C THR A 565 29.75 -14.05 -19.13
N ASN A 566 29.96 -15.32 -18.95
CA ASN A 566 29.36 -16.36 -19.80
C ASN A 566 28.74 -17.45 -18.96
N MET A 567 27.65 -18.00 -19.42
CA MET A 567 27.14 -19.28 -19.01
C MET A 567 27.72 -20.36 -19.93
N SER A 568 28.35 -21.36 -19.36
CA SER A 568 28.80 -22.55 -20.09
C SER A 568 27.79 -23.68 -19.87
N ILE A 569 27.27 -24.26 -20.95
CA ILE A 569 26.36 -25.42 -20.91
C ILE A 569 27.14 -26.63 -21.35
N SER A 570 27.14 -27.68 -20.54
CA SER A 570 27.74 -28.98 -20.84
C SER A 570 26.86 -30.11 -20.30
N ASN A 571 26.59 -31.11 -21.13
CA ASN A 571 25.66 -32.19 -20.82
C ASN A 571 24.28 -31.68 -20.33
N GLY A 572 23.80 -30.60 -20.96
CA GLY A 572 22.50 -30.00 -20.64
C GLY A 572 22.46 -29.18 -19.38
N GLN A 573 23.53 -29.09 -18.58
CA GLN A 573 23.61 -28.26 -17.37
C GLN A 573 24.38 -26.98 -17.61
N GLY A 574 23.79 -25.84 -17.21
CA GLY A 574 24.45 -24.53 -17.26
C GLY A 574 25.29 -24.27 -16.00
N GLN A 575 26.36 -23.52 -16.15
CA GLN A 575 27.17 -23.00 -15.05
C GLN A 575 27.63 -21.59 -15.31
N VAL A 576 27.52 -20.73 -14.29
CA VAL A 576 27.96 -19.34 -14.29
C VAL A 576 28.89 -19.10 -13.10
N GLN A 577 30.11 -18.62 -13.32
CA GLN A 577 30.97 -18.19 -12.23
C GLN A 577 30.43 -16.88 -11.66
N VAL A 578 30.15 -16.85 -10.37
CA VAL A 578 29.55 -15.71 -9.66
C VAL A 578 30.44 -15.32 -8.48
N GLU A 579 30.69 -14.02 -8.37
CA GLU A 579 31.32 -13.38 -7.21
C GLU A 579 30.32 -12.33 -6.69
N LEU A 580 29.88 -12.47 -5.45
CA LEU A 580 28.89 -11.60 -4.81
C LEU A 580 29.51 -10.94 -3.59
N GLU A 581 29.60 -9.64 -3.61
CA GLU A 581 29.90 -8.85 -2.42
C GLU A 581 28.72 -8.90 -1.41
N PRO A 582 28.93 -8.49 -0.15
CA PRO A 582 27.85 -8.36 0.80
C PRO A 582 26.69 -7.50 0.25
N LEU A 583 25.45 -7.98 0.40
CA LEU A 583 24.21 -7.34 -0.07
C LEU A 583 24.11 -7.12 -1.59
N GLN A 584 24.99 -7.71 -2.37
CA GLN A 584 24.98 -7.58 -3.82
C GLN A 584 23.98 -8.53 -4.47
N SER A 585 23.38 -8.06 -5.55
CA SER A 585 22.52 -8.86 -6.42
C SER A 585 22.94 -8.70 -7.88
N TYR A 586 22.74 -9.76 -8.67
CA TYR A 586 22.86 -9.70 -10.13
C TYR A 586 21.57 -10.14 -10.81
N ILE A 587 21.26 -9.50 -11.91
CA ILE A 587 20.24 -9.90 -12.87
C ILE A 587 20.94 -10.15 -14.20
N PHE A 588 21.30 -11.39 -14.47
CA PHE A 588 21.96 -11.77 -15.72
C PHE A 588 20.94 -12.02 -16.81
N LYS A 589 21.07 -11.31 -17.92
CA LYS A 589 20.35 -11.57 -19.15
C LYS A 589 21.19 -12.49 -20.04
N VAL A 590 20.60 -13.59 -20.49
CA VAL A 590 21.22 -14.52 -21.44
C VAL A 590 21.10 -13.92 -22.82
N GLU A 591 22.24 -13.68 -23.48
CA GLU A 591 22.27 -13.21 -24.86
C GLU A 591 22.18 -14.40 -25.83
N ASN A 592 21.44 -14.22 -26.93
CA ASN A 592 21.22 -15.27 -27.94
C ASN A 592 22.45 -15.48 -28.82
#